data_6ecf1342d8e51f2a44c4a36ed0004c8f
#
_entry.id   6ecf1342d8e51f2a44c4a36ed0004c8f
#
_cell.length_a   1.000
_cell.length_b   1.000
_cell.length_c   1.000
_cell.angle_alpha   90.00
_cell.angle_beta   90.00
_cell.angle_gamma   90.00
#
_symmetry.space_group_name_H-M   'P 1'
#
loop_
_entity.id
_entity.type
_entity.pdbx_description
1 polymer ?
#
loop_
_entity_poly.entity_id
_entity_poly.type
_entity_poly.pdbx_seq_one_letter_code
_entity_poly.pdbx_strand_id
1 'polypeptide(L)'
;LHRVHRRQRQMCIRDSKHVLHTIPSGIFNKDSVNVIGNGVVIDPAIFLKEINGLKKFNIDLQSKLLISKRAHIILPTHKIIDASSEASKGKKKIGSTLKGIGPTYMDKTGRNGIRVGDIVNSNWKNKYQILKEKHLDLISSFNQDVDLSLDLLENEFFEGIECIKSFNIIESENYLNESINNGKKILAEGAQGSLLDIDFGTYPFVTSSNTTSSGACSGLGVPPNKIKNIRGIFKAYTTRVGSG
;
A
#
# COMPACT_ATOMS: atom_id res chain seq x y z
N LEU A 1 -6.02 -0.58 -28.40
CA LEU A 1 -5.21 -0.09 -27.26
C LEU A 1 -5.67 -0.84 -26.00
N HIS A 2 -5.06 -2.00 -25.74
CA HIS A 2 -5.32 -2.73 -24.50
C HIS A 2 -4.65 -2.00 -23.33
N ARG A 3 -5.44 -1.36 -22.48
CA ARG A 3 -4.98 -0.91 -21.18
C ARG A 3 -4.48 -2.13 -20.40
N VAL A 4 -3.18 -2.21 -20.19
CA VAL A 4 -2.56 -3.23 -19.34
C VAL A 4 -3.05 -2.98 -17.91
N HIS A 5 -3.99 -3.80 -17.46
CA HIS A 5 -4.46 -3.76 -16.08
C HIS A 5 -3.31 -4.19 -15.16
N ARG A 6 -2.81 -3.23 -14.40
CA ARG A 6 -1.83 -3.45 -13.32
C ARG A 6 -2.37 -4.49 -12.35
N ARG A 7 -1.48 -5.23 -11.72
CA ARG A 7 -1.77 -6.31 -10.77
C ARG A 7 -2.78 -5.86 -9.69
N GLN A 8 -4.03 -6.06 -9.95
CA GLN A 8 -5.13 -5.89 -9.03
C GLN A 8 -5.49 -7.28 -8.53
N ARG A 9 -5.73 -7.42 -7.23
CA ARG A 9 -6.29 -8.64 -6.69
C ARG A 9 -7.71 -8.76 -7.22
N GLN A 10 -7.91 -9.65 -8.18
CA GLN A 10 -9.22 -9.85 -8.78
C GLN A 10 -9.87 -11.05 -8.11
N MET A 11 -11.03 -10.85 -7.54
CA MET A 11 -11.87 -11.92 -7.02
C MET A 11 -13.16 -11.99 -7.82
N CYS A 12 -13.52 -13.19 -8.25
CA CYS A 12 -14.81 -13.48 -8.83
C CYS A 12 -15.74 -14.00 -7.72
N ILE A 13 -16.78 -13.24 -7.40
CA ILE A 13 -17.78 -13.63 -6.41
C ILE A 13 -19.13 -13.55 -7.11
N ARG A 14 -19.82 -14.70 -7.23
CA ARG A 14 -21.13 -14.78 -7.89
C ARG A 14 -21.14 -14.03 -9.22
N ASP A 15 -20.27 -14.40 -10.15
CA ASP A 15 -20.13 -13.86 -11.51
C ASP A 15 -19.74 -12.38 -11.60
N SER A 16 -19.48 -11.71 -10.49
CA SER A 16 -18.99 -10.34 -10.47
C SER A 16 -17.50 -10.26 -10.13
N LYS A 17 -16.78 -9.46 -10.92
CA LYS A 17 -15.34 -9.22 -10.76
C LYS A 17 -15.10 -8.08 -9.79
N HIS A 18 -14.41 -8.35 -8.69
CA HIS A 18 -14.02 -7.36 -7.70
C HIS A 18 -12.52 -7.16 -7.69
N VAL A 19 -12.12 -5.91 -7.55
CA VAL A 19 -10.72 -5.52 -7.55
C VAL A 19 -10.39 -4.92 -6.19
N LEU A 20 -9.44 -5.55 -5.49
CA LEU A 20 -8.88 -5.05 -4.24
C LEU A 20 -7.45 -4.57 -4.46
N HIS A 21 -7.06 -3.52 -3.75
CA HIS A 21 -5.72 -2.92 -3.79
C HIS A 21 -4.98 -3.09 -2.46
N THR A 22 -5.58 -2.60 -1.38
CA THR A 22 -5.00 -2.55 -0.03
C THR A 22 -5.61 -3.60 0.88
N ILE A 23 -6.93 -3.78 0.78
CA ILE A 23 -7.68 -4.70 1.63
C ILE A 23 -7.34 -6.15 1.26
N PRO A 24 -7.01 -7.02 2.26
CA PRO A 24 -6.73 -8.43 2.00
C PRO A 24 -7.92 -9.15 1.36
N SER A 25 -7.64 -10.11 0.47
CA SER A 25 -8.67 -10.88 -0.23
C SER A 25 -9.54 -11.74 0.69
N GLY A 26 -9.02 -12.07 1.88
CA GLY A 26 -9.74 -12.77 2.93
C GLY A 26 -10.98 -12.04 3.47
N ILE A 27 -11.20 -10.76 3.12
CA ILE A 27 -12.33 -9.96 3.60
C ILE A 27 -13.69 -10.59 3.27
N PHE A 28 -13.76 -11.36 2.20
CA PHE A 28 -14.97 -12.05 1.78
C PHE A 28 -15.21 -13.39 2.51
N ASN A 29 -14.20 -13.89 3.24
CA ASN A 29 -14.36 -15.10 4.03
C ASN A 29 -15.04 -14.76 5.37
N LYS A 30 -16.10 -15.49 5.72
CA LYS A 30 -16.90 -15.23 6.93
C LYS A 30 -16.11 -15.41 8.22
N ASP A 31 -15.17 -16.34 8.24
CA ASP A 31 -14.46 -16.78 9.45
C ASP A 31 -13.09 -16.17 9.62
N SER A 32 -12.68 -15.24 8.71
CA SER A 32 -11.36 -14.63 8.79
C SER A 32 -11.40 -13.19 9.27
N VAL A 33 -10.43 -12.85 10.11
CA VAL A 33 -10.04 -11.47 10.43
C VAL A 33 -8.92 -11.08 9.46
N ASN A 34 -9.00 -9.87 8.93
CA ASN A 34 -8.06 -9.35 7.95
C ASN A 34 -7.21 -8.25 8.57
N VAL A 35 -5.90 -8.33 8.37
CA VAL A 35 -4.95 -7.37 8.93
C VAL A 35 -4.16 -6.71 7.81
N ILE A 36 -4.22 -5.38 7.74
CA ILE A 36 -3.28 -4.60 6.93
C ILE A 36 -2.03 -4.39 7.78
N GLY A 37 -0.96 -5.11 7.44
CA GLY A 37 0.30 -5.10 8.19
C GLY A 37 1.14 -3.85 7.96
N ASN A 38 2.20 -3.68 8.74
CA ASN A 38 3.12 -2.53 8.66
C ASN A 38 3.97 -2.48 7.38
N GLY A 39 4.04 -3.58 6.63
CA GLY A 39 4.69 -3.61 5.31
C GLY A 39 3.91 -2.93 4.19
N VAL A 40 2.64 -2.63 4.42
CA VAL A 40 1.77 -1.96 3.44
C VAL A 40 1.93 -0.44 3.51
N VAL A 41 1.92 0.23 2.36
CA VAL A 41 1.69 1.67 2.26
C VAL A 41 0.26 1.91 1.80
N ILE A 42 -0.48 2.74 2.52
CA ILE A 42 -1.92 2.93 2.36
C ILE A 42 -2.19 4.27 1.67
N ASP A 43 -2.87 4.23 0.53
CA ASP A 43 -3.46 5.41 -0.08
C ASP A 43 -4.87 5.62 0.51
N PRO A 44 -5.11 6.68 1.30
CA PRO A 44 -6.40 6.90 1.98
C PRO A 44 -7.56 7.02 0.99
N ALA A 45 -7.37 7.71 -0.13
CA ALA A 45 -8.40 7.87 -1.15
C ALA A 45 -8.77 6.54 -1.81
N ILE A 46 -7.77 5.70 -2.11
CA ILE A 46 -8.01 4.36 -2.66
C ILE A 46 -8.68 3.47 -1.61
N PHE A 47 -8.23 3.53 -0.35
CA PHE A 47 -8.83 2.78 0.75
C PHE A 47 -10.32 3.11 0.90
N LEU A 48 -10.70 4.40 0.92
CA LEU A 48 -12.10 4.83 0.97
C LEU A 48 -12.91 4.29 -0.22
N LYS A 49 -12.35 4.35 -1.44
CA LYS A 49 -12.99 3.79 -2.64
C LYS A 49 -13.22 2.27 -2.52
N GLU A 50 -12.26 1.52 -1.96
CA GLU A 50 -12.41 0.07 -1.70
C GLU A 50 -13.50 -0.21 -0.66
N ILE A 51 -13.49 0.50 0.47
CA ILE A 51 -14.50 0.36 1.53
C ILE A 51 -15.91 0.62 0.97
N ASN A 52 -16.09 1.69 0.21
CA ASN A 52 -17.38 2.01 -0.42
C ASN A 52 -17.81 0.91 -1.41
N GLY A 53 -16.87 0.35 -2.17
CA GLY A 53 -17.12 -0.77 -3.08
C GLY A 53 -17.53 -2.06 -2.38
N LEU A 54 -17.14 -2.25 -1.11
CA LEU A 54 -17.46 -3.44 -0.32
C LEU A 54 -18.81 -3.34 0.41
N LYS A 55 -19.39 -2.15 0.59
CA LYS A 55 -20.68 -1.95 1.29
C LYS A 55 -21.80 -2.80 0.72
N LYS A 56 -21.82 -3.00 -0.60
CA LYS A 56 -22.86 -3.80 -1.30
C LYS A 56 -22.89 -5.30 -0.92
N PHE A 57 -21.84 -5.80 -0.24
CA PHE A 57 -21.76 -7.21 0.16
C PHE A 57 -22.27 -7.50 1.57
N ASN A 58 -22.73 -6.47 2.30
CA ASN A 58 -23.19 -6.60 3.68
C ASN A 58 -22.15 -7.28 4.60
N ILE A 59 -20.87 -6.97 4.41
CA ILE A 59 -19.77 -7.44 5.25
C ILE A 59 -19.62 -6.49 6.41
N ASP A 60 -19.55 -6.99 7.63
CA ASP A 60 -19.15 -6.21 8.79
C ASP A 60 -17.64 -5.91 8.73
N LEU A 61 -17.29 -4.85 8.00
CA LEU A 61 -15.91 -4.44 7.78
C LEU A 61 -15.23 -3.98 9.08
N GLN A 62 -15.99 -3.38 10.00
CA GLN A 62 -15.45 -2.82 11.25
C GLN A 62 -14.90 -3.90 12.18
N SER A 63 -15.58 -5.05 12.26
CA SER A 63 -15.12 -6.18 13.08
C SER A 63 -14.04 -7.02 12.39
N LYS A 64 -13.99 -7.01 11.05
CA LYS A 64 -13.17 -7.92 10.24
C LYS A 64 -11.88 -7.33 9.72
N LEU A 65 -11.73 -6.01 9.73
CA LEU A 65 -10.55 -5.34 9.18
C LEU A 65 -9.82 -4.57 10.26
N LEU A 66 -8.57 -4.96 10.50
CA LEU A 66 -7.66 -4.34 11.44
C LEU A 66 -6.52 -3.67 10.67
N ILE A 67 -6.09 -2.49 11.12
CA ILE A 67 -5.05 -1.71 10.45
C ILE A 67 -3.87 -1.50 11.40
N SER A 68 -2.67 -1.81 10.93
CA SER A 68 -1.45 -1.60 11.70
C SER A 68 -1.18 -0.11 11.96
N LYS A 69 -0.93 0.25 13.21
CA LYS A 69 -0.41 1.58 13.58
C LYS A 69 0.86 1.96 12.81
N ARG A 70 1.67 0.97 12.41
CA ARG A 70 2.99 1.16 11.78
C ARG A 70 2.93 1.24 10.26
N ALA A 71 1.79 0.94 9.62
CA ALA A 71 1.63 1.12 8.18
C ALA A 71 1.81 2.60 7.80
N HIS A 72 2.49 2.87 6.68
CA HIS A 72 2.73 4.24 6.21
C HIS A 72 1.61 4.71 5.30
N ILE A 73 1.38 6.00 5.30
CA ILE A 73 0.34 6.67 4.52
C ILE A 73 0.97 7.34 3.31
N ILE A 74 0.38 7.11 2.15
CA ILE A 74 0.72 7.80 0.91
C ILE A 74 0.06 9.18 0.94
N LEU A 75 0.88 10.24 0.89
CA LEU A 75 0.40 11.61 0.87
C LEU A 75 0.07 12.06 -0.56
N PRO A 76 -0.77 13.09 -0.75
CA PRO A 76 -0.99 13.73 -2.03
C PRO A 76 0.31 14.13 -2.75
N THR A 77 1.23 14.73 -2.01
CA THR A 77 2.53 15.15 -2.52
C THR A 77 3.42 14.01 -2.98
N HIS A 78 3.31 12.80 -2.40
CA HIS A 78 4.03 11.63 -2.90
C HIS A 78 3.63 11.27 -4.35
N LYS A 79 2.35 11.45 -4.71
CA LYS A 79 1.88 11.20 -6.08
C LYS A 79 2.47 12.22 -7.06
N ILE A 80 2.56 13.48 -6.64
CA ILE A 80 3.15 14.55 -7.45
C ILE A 80 4.67 14.32 -7.60
N ILE A 81 5.39 13.99 -6.52
CA ILE A 81 6.82 13.63 -6.58
C ILE A 81 7.04 12.48 -7.56
N ASP A 82 6.24 11.42 -7.48
CA ASP A 82 6.34 10.26 -8.37
C ASP A 82 6.17 10.67 -9.85
N ALA A 83 5.17 11.50 -10.12
CA ALA A 83 4.88 12.00 -11.46
C ALA A 83 6.00 12.93 -11.98
N SER A 84 6.45 13.90 -11.16
CA SER A 84 7.50 14.87 -11.53
C SER A 84 8.86 14.19 -11.73
N SER A 85 9.22 13.27 -10.83
CA SER A 85 10.43 12.46 -10.95
C SER A 85 10.43 11.58 -12.20
N GLU A 86 9.31 10.96 -12.51
CA GLU A 86 9.21 10.13 -13.72
C GLU A 86 9.24 10.98 -14.98
N ALA A 87 8.59 12.17 -14.98
CA ALA A 87 8.63 13.10 -16.10
C ALA A 87 10.05 13.63 -16.36
N SER A 88 10.81 13.96 -15.32
CA SER A 88 12.17 14.49 -15.43
C SER A 88 13.17 13.51 -16.07
N LYS A 89 12.92 12.22 -16.01
CA LYS A 89 13.77 11.17 -16.60
C LYS A 89 13.70 11.11 -18.12
N GLY A 90 12.73 11.74 -18.77
CA GLY A 90 12.56 11.75 -20.22
C GLY A 90 12.51 10.33 -20.81
N LYS A 91 13.48 9.98 -21.67
CA LYS A 91 13.57 8.65 -22.29
C LYS A 91 14.02 7.54 -21.32
N LYS A 92 14.57 7.89 -20.14
CA LYS A 92 15.03 6.92 -19.11
C LYS A 92 13.96 6.59 -18.06
N LYS A 93 12.69 6.77 -18.40
CA LYS A 93 11.57 6.43 -17.51
C LYS A 93 11.63 4.98 -17.06
N ILE A 94 11.41 4.75 -15.77
CA ILE A 94 11.33 3.40 -15.18
C ILE A 94 9.95 2.78 -15.43
N GLY A 95 8.96 3.61 -15.70
CA GLY A 95 7.56 3.18 -15.85
C GLY A 95 6.84 3.08 -14.52
N SER A 96 7.05 4.04 -13.65
CA SER A 96 6.34 4.15 -12.36
C SER A 96 4.83 4.11 -12.54
N THR A 97 4.16 3.64 -11.50
CA THR A 97 2.70 3.59 -11.48
C THR A 97 2.05 4.94 -11.17
N LEU A 98 2.84 5.95 -10.87
CA LEU A 98 2.43 7.30 -10.49
C LEU A 98 1.47 7.32 -9.29
N LYS A 99 1.62 6.35 -8.38
CA LYS A 99 0.79 6.20 -7.17
C LYS A 99 1.50 6.68 -5.90
N GLY A 100 2.69 7.24 -6.03
CA GLY A 100 3.47 7.72 -4.89
C GLY A 100 4.10 6.61 -4.03
N ILE A 101 4.16 5.37 -4.52
CA ILE A 101 4.70 4.24 -3.75
C ILE A 101 6.18 4.46 -3.43
N GLY A 102 7.00 4.75 -4.46
CA GLY A 102 8.43 5.01 -4.29
C GLY A 102 8.73 6.14 -3.31
N PRO A 103 8.18 7.33 -3.50
CA PRO A 103 8.35 8.45 -2.57
C PRO A 103 7.90 8.14 -1.14
N THR A 104 6.82 7.38 -0.95
CA THR A 104 6.41 6.95 0.41
C THR A 104 7.45 6.03 1.06
N TYR A 105 8.09 5.13 0.30
CA TYR A 105 9.19 4.30 0.81
C TYR A 105 10.46 5.11 1.06
N MET A 106 10.74 6.15 0.28
CA MET A 106 11.84 7.10 0.56
C MET A 106 11.63 7.73 1.94
N ASP A 107 10.46 8.24 2.24
CA ASP A 107 10.13 8.81 3.53
C ASP A 107 10.13 7.79 4.67
N LYS A 108 9.63 6.59 4.42
CA LYS A 108 9.68 5.49 5.38
C LYS A 108 11.12 5.18 5.79
N THR A 109 12.01 5.02 4.83
CA THR A 109 13.43 4.71 5.08
C THR A 109 14.17 5.94 5.62
N GLY A 110 13.83 7.15 5.15
CA GLY A 110 14.31 8.43 5.66
C GLY A 110 13.76 8.80 7.04
N ARG A 111 12.81 8.04 7.60
CA ARG A 111 12.18 8.25 8.93
C ARG A 111 11.38 9.55 9.02
N ASN A 112 10.88 10.04 7.91
CA ASN A 112 10.05 11.26 7.81
C ASN A 112 8.56 10.95 7.64
N GLY A 113 8.22 9.75 7.17
CA GLY A 113 6.87 9.37 6.77
C GLY A 113 5.84 9.45 7.89
N ILE A 114 4.58 9.60 7.50
CA ILE A 114 3.41 9.55 8.39
C ILE A 114 2.90 8.12 8.44
N ARG A 115 2.70 7.62 9.67
CA ARG A 115 2.11 6.31 9.94
C ARG A 115 0.64 6.43 10.29
N VAL A 116 -0.09 5.32 10.16
CA VAL A 116 -1.49 5.26 10.61
C VAL A 116 -1.63 5.59 12.10
N GLY A 117 -0.68 5.20 12.94
CA GLY A 117 -0.68 5.59 14.35
C GLY A 117 -0.50 7.10 14.59
N ASP A 118 0.07 7.83 13.67
CA ASP A 118 0.22 9.28 13.82
C ASP A 118 -1.13 10.01 13.67
N ILE A 119 -2.01 9.56 12.74
CA ILE A 119 -3.23 10.30 12.42
C ILE A 119 -4.27 10.33 13.54
N VAL A 120 -4.13 9.47 14.56
CA VAL A 120 -5.00 9.50 15.75
C VAL A 120 -4.55 10.53 16.77
N ASN A 121 -3.35 11.10 16.63
CA ASN A 121 -2.84 12.15 17.50
C ASN A 121 -3.34 13.53 17.05
N SER A 122 -3.62 14.42 17.97
CA SER A 122 -4.12 15.77 17.68
C SER A 122 -3.18 16.61 16.80
N ASN A 123 -1.86 16.38 16.92
CA ASN A 123 -0.82 17.17 16.22
C ASN A 123 -0.42 16.61 14.84
N TRP A 124 -1.08 15.59 14.31
CA TRP A 124 -0.69 14.96 13.05
C TRP A 124 -0.76 15.89 11.83
N LYS A 125 -1.69 16.82 11.84
CA LYS A 125 -1.83 17.80 10.74
C LYS A 125 -0.62 18.72 10.64
N ASN A 126 -0.01 19.08 11.77
CA ASN A 126 1.25 19.84 11.75
C ASN A 126 2.40 19.02 11.15
N LYS A 127 2.51 17.74 11.52
CA LYS A 127 3.48 16.81 10.91
C LYS A 127 3.26 16.69 9.40
N TYR A 128 2.00 16.61 8.97
CA TYR A 128 1.64 16.60 7.56
C TYR A 128 2.10 17.88 6.85
N GLN A 129 1.83 19.04 7.42
CA GLN A 129 2.19 20.33 6.82
C GLN A 129 3.69 20.49 6.65
N ILE A 130 4.48 20.16 7.68
CA ILE A 130 5.95 20.20 7.61
C ILE A 130 6.48 19.29 6.49
N LEU A 131 5.92 18.09 6.36
CA LEU A 131 6.35 17.16 5.33
C LEU A 131 5.88 17.60 3.93
N LYS A 132 4.68 18.17 3.83
CA LYS A 132 4.16 18.77 2.59
C LYS A 132 5.09 19.85 2.07
N GLU A 133 5.56 20.77 2.91
CA GLU A 133 6.48 21.84 2.53
C GLU A 133 7.79 21.30 1.96
N LYS A 134 8.42 20.33 2.64
CA LYS A 134 9.60 19.64 2.11
C LYS A 134 9.36 19.00 0.74
N HIS A 135 8.19 18.42 0.56
CA HIS A 135 7.83 17.81 -0.70
C HIS A 135 7.62 18.82 -1.81
N LEU A 136 7.05 19.99 -1.52
CA LEU A 136 6.87 21.06 -2.48
C LEU A 136 8.23 21.63 -2.96
N ASP A 137 9.19 21.77 -2.06
CA ASP A 137 10.56 22.14 -2.42
C ASP A 137 11.19 21.09 -3.35
N LEU A 138 11.02 19.80 -3.03
CA LEU A 138 11.52 18.73 -3.88
C LEU A 138 10.82 18.70 -5.25
N ILE A 139 9.51 18.89 -5.30
CA ILE A 139 8.73 18.96 -6.55
C ILE A 139 9.24 20.10 -7.43
N SER A 140 9.46 21.28 -6.84
CA SER A 140 9.97 22.43 -7.58
C SER A 140 11.34 22.17 -8.23
N SER A 141 12.19 21.37 -7.58
CA SER A 141 13.53 21.05 -8.09
C SER A 141 13.51 20.19 -9.38
N PHE A 142 12.42 19.47 -9.66
CA PHE A 142 12.30 18.69 -10.89
C PHE A 142 12.05 19.54 -12.14
N ASN A 143 11.62 20.80 -11.98
CA ASN A 143 11.27 21.70 -13.08
C ASN A 143 10.32 21.05 -14.12
N GLN A 144 9.33 20.30 -13.64
CA GLN A 144 8.34 19.60 -14.46
C GLN A 144 6.95 20.08 -14.10
N ASP A 145 6.19 20.44 -15.11
CA ASP A 145 4.75 20.65 -14.94
C ASP A 145 4.03 19.30 -15.05
N VAL A 146 3.24 18.94 -14.04
CA VAL A 146 2.46 17.72 -14.00
C VAL A 146 0.99 18.07 -13.79
N ASP A 147 0.12 17.49 -14.60
CA ASP A 147 -1.33 17.70 -14.54
C ASP A 147 -1.95 16.96 -13.34
N LEU A 148 -1.61 17.42 -12.13
CA LEU A 148 -2.14 16.92 -10.86
C LEU A 148 -2.46 18.10 -9.93
N SER A 149 -3.74 18.29 -9.63
CA SER A 149 -4.19 19.29 -8.65
C SER A 149 -3.95 18.80 -7.24
N LEU A 150 -3.08 19.49 -6.48
CA LEU A 150 -2.83 19.18 -5.08
C LEU A 150 -4.10 19.32 -4.22
N ASP A 151 -4.90 20.34 -4.44
CA ASP A 151 -6.12 20.60 -3.66
C ASP A 151 -7.14 19.46 -3.83
N LEU A 152 -7.34 18.97 -5.05
CA LEU A 152 -8.23 17.83 -5.30
C LEU A 152 -7.71 16.55 -4.63
N LEU A 153 -6.40 16.32 -4.70
CA LEU A 153 -5.78 15.16 -4.05
C LEU A 153 -5.86 15.25 -2.52
N GLU A 154 -5.73 16.46 -1.95
CA GLU A 154 -5.86 16.68 -0.50
C GLU A 154 -7.30 16.44 -0.02
N ASN A 155 -8.30 16.90 -0.74
CA ASN A 155 -9.70 16.66 -0.39
C ASN A 155 -9.99 15.15 -0.31
N GLU A 156 -9.67 14.39 -1.37
CA GLU A 156 -9.83 12.91 -1.35
C GLU A 156 -9.00 12.25 -0.24
N PHE A 157 -7.81 12.76 0.04
CA PHE A 157 -6.91 12.26 1.08
C PHE A 157 -7.52 12.43 2.46
N PHE A 158 -7.99 13.63 2.82
CA PHE A 158 -8.55 13.88 4.15
C PHE A 158 -9.85 13.10 4.38
N GLU A 159 -10.72 12.96 3.39
CA GLU A 159 -11.87 12.07 3.48
C GLU A 159 -11.45 10.61 3.75
N GLY A 160 -10.42 10.13 3.05
CA GLY A 160 -9.85 8.80 3.26
C GLY A 160 -9.22 8.62 4.64
N ILE A 161 -8.59 9.65 5.19
CA ILE A 161 -8.05 9.64 6.56
C ILE A 161 -9.17 9.44 7.59
N GLU A 162 -10.28 10.17 7.47
CA GLU A 162 -11.41 10.00 8.38
C GLU A 162 -12.01 8.58 8.26
N CYS A 163 -12.04 8.02 7.06
CA CYS A 163 -12.41 6.62 6.87
C CYS A 163 -11.45 5.67 7.61
N ILE A 164 -10.13 5.83 7.48
CA ILE A 164 -9.14 4.98 8.18
C ILE A 164 -9.32 5.07 9.70
N LYS A 165 -9.55 6.27 10.25
CA LYS A 165 -9.77 6.47 11.69
C LYS A 165 -11.00 5.74 12.22
N SER A 166 -11.98 5.44 11.39
CA SER A 166 -13.17 4.70 11.80
C SER A 166 -12.92 3.20 12.02
N PHE A 167 -11.75 2.68 11.64
CA PHE A 167 -11.38 1.28 11.81
C PHE A 167 -10.55 1.03 13.06
N ASN A 168 -10.44 -0.24 13.45
CA ASN A 168 -9.59 -0.68 14.55
C ASN A 168 -8.11 -0.57 14.17
N ILE A 169 -7.44 0.44 14.71
CA ILE A 169 -6.00 0.68 14.54
C ILE A 169 -5.26 -0.01 15.67
N ILE A 170 -4.43 -1.01 15.33
CA ILE A 170 -3.82 -1.93 16.29
C ILE A 170 -2.29 -1.99 16.18
N GLU A 171 -1.64 -2.54 17.17
CA GLU A 171 -0.28 -3.04 17.11
C GLU A 171 -0.28 -4.43 16.50
N SER A 172 -0.24 -4.45 15.16
CA SER A 172 -0.47 -5.68 14.37
C SER A 172 0.54 -6.79 14.66
N GLU A 173 1.78 -6.44 14.96
CA GLU A 173 2.83 -7.38 15.32
C GLU A 173 2.48 -8.15 16.60
N ASN A 174 1.96 -7.47 17.63
CA ASN A 174 1.54 -8.11 18.88
C ASN A 174 0.35 -9.03 18.63
N TYR A 175 -0.68 -8.51 17.95
CA TYR A 175 -1.88 -9.27 17.61
C TYR A 175 -1.58 -10.55 16.82
N LEU A 176 -0.67 -10.45 15.83
CA LEU A 176 -0.31 -11.59 14.98
C LEU A 176 0.52 -12.62 15.74
N ASN A 177 1.50 -12.20 16.55
CA ASN A 177 2.31 -13.13 17.36
C ASN A 177 1.46 -13.84 18.44
N GLU A 178 0.56 -13.14 19.11
CA GLU A 178 -0.39 -13.75 20.04
C GLU A 178 -1.32 -14.74 19.31
N SER A 179 -1.83 -14.39 18.15
CA SER A 179 -2.66 -15.28 17.33
C SER A 179 -1.91 -16.56 16.94
N ILE A 180 -0.63 -16.45 16.55
CA ILE A 180 0.22 -17.61 16.24
C ILE A 180 0.43 -18.48 17.46
N ASN A 181 0.73 -17.88 18.60
CA ASN A 181 0.96 -18.60 19.87
C ASN A 181 -0.31 -19.32 20.35
N ASN A 182 -1.48 -18.75 20.07
CA ASN A 182 -2.80 -19.35 20.31
C ASN A 182 -3.23 -20.37 19.24
N GLY A 183 -2.31 -20.80 18.35
CA GLY A 183 -2.55 -21.84 17.35
C GLY A 183 -3.39 -21.40 16.14
N LYS A 184 -3.67 -20.10 15.97
CA LYS A 184 -4.41 -19.62 14.80
C LYS A 184 -3.56 -19.71 13.53
N LYS A 185 -4.21 -20.04 12.41
CA LYS A 185 -3.56 -20.08 11.10
C LYS A 185 -3.59 -18.70 10.47
N ILE A 186 -2.42 -18.24 10.01
CA ILE A 186 -2.28 -16.94 9.36
C ILE A 186 -1.84 -17.17 7.91
N LEU A 187 -2.52 -16.51 6.97
CA LEU A 187 -2.13 -16.41 5.58
C LEU A 187 -1.55 -15.02 5.31
N ALA A 188 -0.24 -14.97 5.05
CA ALA A 188 0.42 -13.75 4.61
C ALA A 188 0.27 -13.61 3.10
N GLU A 189 -0.43 -12.57 2.66
CA GLU A 189 -0.63 -12.26 1.25
C GLU A 189 0.38 -11.20 0.82
N GLY A 190 1.35 -11.59 -0.02
CA GLY A 190 2.30 -10.68 -0.64
C GLY A 190 1.71 -9.94 -1.85
N ALA A 191 2.46 -8.98 -2.35
CA ALA A 191 2.13 -8.22 -3.56
C ALA A 191 3.28 -8.31 -4.56
N GLN A 192 3.05 -7.87 -5.82
CA GLN A 192 4.00 -7.87 -6.91
C GLN A 192 4.54 -9.29 -7.25
N GLY A 193 5.83 -9.52 -7.18
CA GLY A 193 6.49 -10.80 -7.45
C GLY A 193 8.01 -10.67 -7.40
N SER A 194 8.70 -11.79 -7.31
CA SER A 194 10.14 -11.85 -7.02
C SER A 194 11.01 -11.03 -7.98
N LEU A 195 10.66 -10.97 -9.27
CA LEU A 195 11.40 -10.14 -10.25
C LEU A 195 11.22 -8.63 -10.05
N LEU A 196 10.33 -8.23 -9.17
CA LEU A 196 10.09 -6.82 -8.79
C LEU A 196 10.61 -6.50 -7.38
N ASP A 197 11.27 -7.44 -6.71
CA ASP A 197 11.88 -7.21 -5.39
C ASP A 197 12.95 -6.14 -5.48
N ILE A 198 13.02 -5.26 -4.46
CA ILE A 198 13.98 -4.14 -4.46
C ILE A 198 15.43 -4.61 -4.47
N ASP A 199 15.71 -5.73 -3.80
CA ASP A 199 17.07 -6.26 -3.65
C ASP A 199 17.41 -7.34 -4.71
N PHE A 200 16.47 -8.25 -4.98
CA PHE A 200 16.70 -9.44 -5.80
C PHE A 200 16.01 -9.39 -7.17
N GLY A 201 15.29 -8.32 -7.46
CA GLY A 201 14.59 -8.15 -8.74
C GLY A 201 15.47 -7.61 -9.87
N THR A 202 14.83 -7.28 -10.99
CA THR A 202 15.49 -6.74 -12.20
C THR A 202 15.74 -5.24 -12.06
N TYR A 203 16.61 -4.85 -11.14
CA TYR A 203 16.95 -3.45 -10.88
C TYR A 203 17.44 -2.73 -12.15
N PRO A 204 17.03 -1.46 -12.42
CA PRO A 204 16.20 -0.58 -11.59
C PRO A 204 14.69 -0.75 -11.81
N PHE A 205 14.23 -1.71 -12.58
CA PHE A 205 12.82 -1.94 -12.94
C PHE A 205 12.11 -2.78 -11.89
N VAL A 206 12.15 -2.32 -10.65
CA VAL A 206 11.63 -3.00 -9.45
C VAL A 206 10.62 -2.12 -8.71
N THR A 207 9.93 -2.68 -7.71
CA THR A 207 9.17 -1.90 -6.73
C THR A 207 10.08 -1.50 -5.57
N SER A 208 9.64 -0.52 -4.77
CA SER A 208 10.42 -0.03 -3.63
C SER A 208 10.25 -0.88 -2.36
N SER A 209 9.84 -2.13 -2.49
CA SER A 209 9.60 -3.03 -1.35
C SER A 209 10.14 -4.42 -1.58
N ASN A 210 10.38 -5.16 -0.48
CA ASN A 210 10.70 -6.58 -0.54
C ASN A 210 9.45 -7.38 -0.86
N THR A 211 9.47 -8.09 -1.99
CA THR A 211 8.34 -8.88 -2.51
C THR A 211 8.53 -10.38 -2.31
N THR A 212 9.71 -10.79 -1.85
CA THR A 212 10.02 -12.17 -1.47
C THR A 212 9.38 -12.53 -0.12
N SER A 213 9.40 -13.81 0.25
CA SER A 213 8.83 -14.30 1.50
C SER A 213 9.48 -13.68 2.76
N SER A 214 10.73 -13.23 2.69
CA SER A 214 11.40 -12.50 3.76
C SER A 214 10.71 -11.18 4.10
N GLY A 215 10.12 -10.52 3.10
CA GLY A 215 9.33 -9.31 3.29
C GLY A 215 8.09 -9.51 4.17
N ALA A 216 7.56 -10.74 4.27
CA ALA A 216 6.47 -11.04 5.17
C ALA A 216 6.90 -10.94 6.65
N CYS A 217 8.14 -11.34 6.97
CA CYS A 217 8.64 -11.25 8.35
C CYS A 217 8.66 -9.81 8.85
N SER A 218 9.32 -8.91 8.11
CA SER A 218 9.39 -7.50 8.47
C SER A 218 8.04 -6.78 8.29
N GLY A 219 7.28 -7.13 7.25
CA GLY A 219 6.00 -6.51 6.93
C GLY A 219 4.86 -6.86 7.87
N LEU A 220 4.98 -7.94 8.64
CA LEU A 220 4.01 -8.37 9.65
C LEU A 220 4.55 -8.31 11.08
N GLY A 221 5.87 -8.14 11.24
CA GLY A 221 6.52 -8.18 12.55
C GLY A 221 6.51 -9.59 13.17
N VAL A 222 6.65 -10.62 12.33
CA VAL A 222 6.69 -12.02 12.77
C VAL A 222 8.09 -12.63 12.55
N PRO A 223 8.58 -13.48 13.45
CA PRO A 223 9.91 -14.07 13.29
C PRO A 223 9.92 -15.12 12.16
N PRO A 224 11.07 -15.31 11.47
CA PRO A 224 11.15 -16.16 10.28
C PRO A 224 10.84 -17.63 10.58
N ASN A 225 11.11 -18.13 11.78
CA ASN A 225 10.78 -19.51 12.19
C ASN A 225 9.27 -19.79 12.30
N LYS A 226 8.42 -18.76 12.22
CA LYS A 226 6.96 -18.91 12.18
C LYS A 226 6.41 -19.00 10.75
N ILE A 227 7.22 -18.72 9.74
CA ILE A 227 6.85 -18.90 8.33
C ILE A 227 7.09 -20.37 7.95
N LYS A 228 6.02 -21.15 7.88
CA LYS A 228 6.13 -22.62 7.67
C LYS A 228 6.00 -23.04 6.22
N ASN A 229 5.06 -22.44 5.49
CA ASN A 229 4.74 -22.81 4.12
C ASN A 229 4.79 -21.59 3.21
N ILE A 230 5.57 -21.66 2.16
CA ILE A 230 5.66 -20.60 1.15
C ILE A 230 5.10 -21.14 -0.16
N ARG A 231 4.13 -20.42 -0.73
CA ARG A 231 3.53 -20.76 -2.02
C ARG A 231 3.77 -19.64 -3.01
N GLY A 232 4.44 -19.95 -4.10
CA GLY A 232 4.60 -19.05 -5.24
C GLY A 232 3.43 -19.19 -6.21
N ILE A 233 2.92 -18.04 -6.68
CA ILE A 233 1.89 -18.01 -7.72
C ILE A 233 2.55 -17.54 -9.01
N PHE A 234 2.49 -18.38 -10.05
CA PHE A 234 2.97 -18.06 -11.38
C PHE A 234 1.81 -17.76 -12.32
N LYS A 235 2.04 -16.82 -13.22
CA LYS A 235 1.15 -16.64 -14.36
C LYS A 235 1.43 -17.68 -15.42
N ALA A 236 0.41 -18.09 -16.15
CA ALA A 236 0.55 -19.00 -17.29
C ALA A 236 1.35 -18.37 -18.45
N TYR A 237 1.47 -17.05 -18.48
CA TYR A 237 2.25 -16.29 -19.45
C TYR A 237 2.88 -15.06 -18.80
N THR A 238 4.01 -14.63 -19.34
CA THR A 238 4.73 -13.46 -18.81
C THR A 238 3.96 -12.18 -19.12
N THR A 239 3.82 -11.31 -18.13
CA THR A 239 3.31 -9.95 -18.29
C THR A 239 4.25 -8.96 -17.65
N ARG A 240 4.48 -7.83 -18.31
CA ARG A 240 5.29 -6.74 -17.79
C ARG A 240 4.49 -5.45 -17.74
N VAL A 241 4.80 -4.59 -16.80
CA VAL A 241 4.31 -3.22 -16.70
C VAL A 241 5.54 -2.31 -16.63
N GLY A 242 5.54 -1.24 -17.43
CA GLY A 242 6.67 -0.34 -17.54
C GLY A 242 7.33 -0.40 -18.92
N SER A 243 8.32 0.44 -19.13
CA SER A 243 9.03 0.65 -20.39
C SER A 243 10.41 -0.01 -20.45
N GLY A 244 10.79 -0.80 -19.48
CA GLY A 244 12.08 -1.50 -19.44
C GLY A 244 12.08 -2.85 -20.12
#